data_861207f397957c7219d41f3336affaa6
#
_entry.id   861207f397957c7219d41f3336affaa6
#
_cell.length_a   1.000
_cell.length_b   1.000
_cell.length_c   1.000
_cell.angle_alpha   90.00
_cell.angle_beta   90.00
_cell.angle_gamma   90.00
#
_symmetry.space_group_name_H-M   'P 1'
#
loop_
_entity.id
_entity.type
_entity.pdbx_description
1 polymer ?
#
loop_
_entity_poly.entity_id
_entity_poly.type
_entity_poly.pdbx_seq_one_letter_code
_entity_poly.pdbx_strand_id
1 'polypeptide(L)'
;MTTVRVAVNGYGVIGKRVADAVLAQPDMELAGIADVATDWRIKTAIGRAPIYAATAETAAGMADAGVEVAGTLHELLHSADIVVDTTPKHVAAGNVAHYREHGVKFILQGGESHKTTGHSFVAQANYASAIGRDST
;
A
#
# COMPACT_ATOMS: atom_id res chain seq x y z
N MET A 1 0.14 -22.88 -6.38
CA MET A 1 0.91 -21.62 -6.17
C MET A 1 0.12 -20.71 -5.26
N THR A 2 0.73 -20.23 -4.22
CA THR A 2 0.04 -19.33 -3.28
C THR A 2 0.01 -17.92 -3.86
N THR A 3 -1.18 -17.33 -3.97
CA THR A 3 -1.34 -15.94 -4.42
C THR A 3 -0.85 -14.97 -3.35
N VAL A 4 -0.04 -14.00 -3.72
CA VAL A 4 0.45 -12.95 -2.82
C VAL A 4 -0.58 -11.82 -2.76
N ARG A 5 -1.07 -11.51 -1.56
CA ARG A 5 -2.04 -10.45 -1.33
C ARG A 5 -1.30 -9.13 -1.08
N VAL A 6 -1.44 -8.21 -2.01
CA VAL A 6 -0.74 -6.93 -2.00
C VAL A 6 -1.71 -5.81 -1.60
N ALA A 7 -1.34 -5.05 -0.60
CA ALA A 7 -2.01 -3.78 -0.25
C ALA A 7 -1.23 -2.61 -0.86
N VAL A 8 -1.94 -1.59 -1.31
CA VAL A 8 -1.34 -0.33 -1.76
C VAL A 8 -1.78 0.78 -0.82
N ASN A 9 -0.84 1.41 -0.14
CA ASN A 9 -1.11 2.57 0.71
C ASN A 9 -0.70 3.85 -0.02
N GLY A 10 -1.68 4.70 -0.32
CA GLY A 10 -1.55 5.86 -1.19
C GLY A 10 -1.93 5.55 -2.64
N TYR A 11 -2.95 6.24 -3.17
CA TYR A 11 -3.46 6.04 -4.53
C TYR A 11 -3.28 7.30 -5.41
N GLY A 12 -2.08 7.86 -5.33
CA GLY A 12 -1.63 8.89 -6.27
C GLY A 12 -1.14 8.30 -7.58
N VAL A 13 -0.33 9.03 -8.31
CA VAL A 13 0.18 8.59 -9.63
C VAL A 13 0.95 7.27 -9.54
N ILE A 14 1.81 7.13 -8.53
CA ILE A 14 2.63 5.91 -8.36
C ILE A 14 1.76 4.76 -7.83
N GLY A 15 0.95 5.00 -6.80
CA GLY A 15 0.09 3.97 -6.21
C GLY A 15 -0.88 3.36 -7.21
N LYS A 16 -1.48 4.18 -8.08
CA LYS A 16 -2.32 3.68 -9.18
C LYS A 16 -1.56 2.74 -10.11
N ARG A 17 -0.34 3.09 -10.51
CA ARG A 17 0.49 2.25 -11.38
C ARG A 17 0.92 0.94 -10.71
N VAL A 18 1.21 1.00 -9.41
CA VAL A 18 1.50 -0.21 -8.63
C VAL A 18 0.27 -1.13 -8.58
N ALA A 19 -0.91 -0.57 -8.30
CA ALA A 19 -2.15 -1.34 -8.32
C ALA A 19 -2.44 -1.97 -9.69
N ASP A 20 -2.23 -1.22 -10.79
CA ASP A 20 -2.36 -1.73 -12.15
C ASP A 20 -1.38 -2.90 -12.41
N ALA A 21 -0.14 -2.76 -11.97
CA ALA A 21 0.87 -3.81 -12.11
C ALA A 21 0.52 -5.07 -11.32
N VAL A 22 0.02 -4.92 -10.10
CA VAL A 22 -0.43 -6.06 -9.27
C VAL A 22 -1.59 -6.80 -9.94
N LEU A 23 -2.59 -6.07 -10.44
CA LEU A 23 -3.75 -6.65 -11.12
C LEU A 23 -3.38 -7.39 -12.42
N ALA A 24 -2.26 -7.06 -13.03
CA ALA A 24 -1.76 -7.71 -14.23
C ALA A 24 -0.97 -9.01 -13.94
N GLN A 25 -0.66 -9.32 -12.68
CA GLN A 25 0.10 -10.51 -12.30
C GLN A 25 -0.81 -11.68 -11.95
N PRO A 26 -0.56 -12.89 -12.52
CA PRO A 26 -1.40 -14.05 -12.24
C PRO A 26 -1.20 -14.66 -10.83
N ASP A 27 -0.10 -14.31 -10.18
CA ASP A 27 0.29 -14.79 -8.84
C ASP A 27 0.10 -13.76 -7.74
N MET A 28 -0.56 -12.63 -8.04
CA MET A 28 -0.87 -11.57 -7.09
C MET A 28 -2.36 -11.25 -7.04
N GLU A 29 -2.79 -10.76 -5.90
CA GLU A 29 -4.13 -10.23 -5.68
C GLU A 29 -4.02 -8.85 -5.03
N LEU A 30 -4.78 -7.89 -5.52
CA LEU A 30 -4.88 -6.57 -4.89
C LEU A 30 -5.86 -6.66 -3.71
N ALA A 31 -5.31 -6.82 -2.50
CA ALA A 31 -6.10 -6.97 -1.27
C ALA A 31 -6.91 -5.71 -0.94
N GLY A 32 -6.39 -4.56 -1.28
CA GLY A 32 -7.07 -3.28 -1.11
C GLY A 32 -6.15 -2.09 -1.32
N ILE A 33 -6.77 -0.93 -1.33
CA ILE A 33 -6.12 0.37 -1.50
C ILE A 33 -6.49 1.25 -0.31
N ALA A 34 -5.51 1.79 0.39
CA ALA A 34 -5.73 2.76 1.46
C ALA A 34 -5.33 4.17 1.01
N ASP A 35 -6.13 5.16 1.38
CA ASP A 35 -5.85 6.57 1.08
C ASP A 35 -6.56 7.50 2.08
N VAL A 36 -6.25 8.78 1.99
CA VAL A 36 -6.94 9.87 2.70
C VAL A 36 -7.77 10.73 1.74
N ALA A 37 -7.60 10.53 0.42
CA ALA A 37 -8.19 11.37 -0.61
C ALA A 37 -9.71 11.18 -0.70
N THR A 38 -10.40 12.27 -1.03
CA THR A 38 -11.84 12.29 -1.28
C THR A 38 -12.17 12.73 -2.71
N ASP A 39 -11.15 13.06 -3.48
CA ASP A 39 -11.29 13.59 -4.83
C ASP A 39 -11.40 12.48 -5.90
N TRP A 40 -11.38 12.90 -7.17
CA TRP A 40 -11.52 12.00 -8.31
C TRP A 40 -10.47 10.88 -8.36
N ARG A 41 -9.29 11.09 -7.75
CA ARG A 41 -8.19 10.13 -7.79
C ARG A 41 -8.58 8.82 -7.12
N ILE A 42 -9.07 8.88 -5.88
CA ILE A 42 -9.51 7.67 -5.19
C ILE A 42 -10.76 7.07 -5.82
N LYS A 43 -11.62 7.89 -6.41
CA LYS A 43 -12.83 7.41 -7.10
C LYS A 43 -12.51 6.52 -8.31
N THR A 44 -11.35 6.67 -8.92
CA THR A 44 -10.91 5.77 -10.02
C THR A 44 -10.57 4.36 -9.53
N ALA A 45 -10.45 4.13 -8.23
CA ALA A 45 -10.25 2.81 -7.64
C ALA A 45 -11.55 2.04 -7.43
N ILE A 46 -12.71 2.71 -7.47
CA ILE A 46 -14.02 2.08 -7.27
C ILE A 46 -14.23 0.96 -8.30
N GLY A 47 -14.60 -0.22 -7.81
CA GLY A 47 -14.81 -1.41 -8.63
C GLY A 47 -13.53 -2.17 -9.02
N ARG A 48 -12.35 -1.70 -8.62
CA ARG A 48 -11.07 -2.36 -8.88
C ARG A 48 -10.55 -3.16 -7.70
N ALA A 49 -10.69 -2.61 -6.50
CA ALA A 49 -10.34 -3.26 -5.24
C ALA A 49 -11.12 -2.60 -4.10
N PRO A 50 -11.22 -3.25 -2.93
CA PRO A 50 -11.76 -2.60 -1.74
C PRO A 50 -10.92 -1.36 -1.37
N ILE A 51 -11.62 -0.28 -1.00
CA ILE A 51 -11.00 0.97 -0.59
C ILE A 51 -11.05 1.07 0.93
N TYR A 52 -9.94 1.43 1.52
CA TYR A 52 -9.76 1.61 2.96
C TYR A 52 -9.36 3.07 3.25
N ALA A 53 -9.81 3.59 4.37
CA ALA A 53 -9.34 4.88 4.85
C ALA A 53 -8.02 4.71 5.62
N ALA A 54 -7.11 5.66 5.49
CA ALA A 54 -5.86 5.61 6.25
C ALA A 54 -6.10 5.62 7.76
N THR A 55 -7.14 6.35 8.22
CA THR A 55 -7.55 6.42 9.63
C THR A 55 -9.07 6.40 9.75
N ALA A 56 -9.58 6.12 10.95
CA ALA A 56 -11.01 6.19 11.22
C ALA A 56 -11.58 7.61 10.99
N GLU A 57 -10.78 8.64 11.23
CA GLU A 57 -11.18 10.05 11.02
C GLU A 57 -11.39 10.35 9.53
N THR A 58 -10.52 9.83 8.67
CA THR A 58 -10.63 10.03 7.22
C THR A 58 -11.77 9.21 6.61
N ALA A 59 -12.18 8.12 7.23
CA ALA A 59 -13.26 7.26 6.74
C ALA A 59 -14.59 8.02 6.58
N ALA A 60 -14.94 8.85 7.55
CA ALA A 60 -16.17 9.65 7.49
C ALA A 60 -16.17 10.62 6.31
N GLY A 61 -15.06 11.33 6.09
CA GLY A 61 -14.92 12.27 4.96
C GLY A 61 -14.96 11.56 3.60
N MET A 62 -14.38 10.38 3.49
CA MET A 62 -14.46 9.57 2.27
C MET A 62 -15.89 9.10 1.99
N ALA A 63 -16.60 8.63 3.00
CA ALA A 63 -18.01 8.23 2.87
C ALA A 63 -18.89 9.40 2.43
N ASP A 64 -18.72 10.57 3.03
CA ASP A 64 -19.44 11.80 2.67
C ASP A 64 -19.14 12.22 1.21
N ALA A 65 -17.95 11.93 0.71
CA ALA A 65 -17.57 12.19 -0.68
C ALA A 65 -18.08 11.11 -1.66
N GLY A 66 -18.82 10.11 -1.20
CA GLY A 66 -19.37 9.04 -2.03
C GLY A 66 -18.40 7.88 -2.29
N VAL A 67 -17.39 7.71 -1.45
CA VAL A 67 -16.46 6.57 -1.52
C VAL A 67 -16.87 5.54 -0.47
N GLU A 68 -17.29 4.36 -0.92
CA GLU A 68 -17.55 3.24 -0.01
C GLU A 68 -16.23 2.74 0.59
N VAL A 69 -16.13 2.80 1.90
CA VAL A 69 -14.93 2.42 2.65
C VAL A 69 -15.14 1.07 3.32
N ALA A 70 -14.29 0.10 3.00
CA ALA A 70 -14.35 -1.25 3.55
C ALA A 70 -13.83 -1.35 5.00
N GLY A 71 -13.05 -0.35 5.44
CA GLY A 71 -12.45 -0.28 6.76
C GLY A 71 -11.29 0.70 6.78
N THR A 72 -10.37 0.51 7.73
CA THR A 72 -9.17 1.33 7.87
C THR A 72 -7.92 0.60 7.38
N LEU A 73 -6.80 1.32 7.26
CA LEU A 73 -5.50 0.72 6.96
C LEU A 73 -5.17 -0.44 7.91
N HIS A 74 -5.48 -0.30 9.19
CA HIS A 74 -5.26 -1.35 10.18
C HIS A 74 -5.94 -2.67 9.78
N GLU A 75 -7.19 -2.61 9.33
CA GLU A 75 -7.94 -3.79 8.89
C GLU A 75 -7.39 -4.35 7.57
N LEU A 76 -6.96 -3.47 6.65
CA LEU A 76 -6.34 -3.89 5.40
C LEU A 76 -5.03 -4.67 5.65
N LEU A 77 -4.20 -4.23 6.60
CA LEU A 77 -2.94 -4.90 6.93
C LEU A 77 -3.13 -6.33 7.44
N HIS A 78 -4.26 -6.65 8.08
CA HIS A 78 -4.58 -8.02 8.48
C HIS A 78 -4.86 -8.95 7.29
N SER A 79 -5.27 -8.42 6.17
CA SER A 79 -5.61 -9.19 4.98
C SER A 79 -4.48 -9.24 3.93
N ALA A 80 -3.40 -8.52 4.15
CA ALA A 80 -2.29 -8.40 3.20
C ALA A 80 -1.06 -9.21 3.63
N ASP A 81 -0.32 -9.72 2.65
CA ASP A 81 0.99 -10.35 2.86
C ASP A 81 2.11 -9.33 2.74
N ILE A 82 1.91 -8.33 1.88
CA ILE A 82 2.85 -7.24 1.67
C ILE A 82 2.10 -5.93 1.39
N VAL A 83 2.64 -4.82 1.86
CA VAL A 83 2.14 -3.48 1.53
C VAL A 83 3.18 -2.70 0.73
N VAL A 84 2.73 -2.06 -0.34
CA VAL A 84 3.53 -1.07 -1.09
C VAL A 84 3.04 0.31 -0.67
N ASP A 85 3.90 1.03 0.05
CA ASP A 85 3.61 2.38 0.52
C ASP A 85 4.12 3.39 -0.50
N THR A 86 3.18 4.11 -1.10
CA THR A 86 3.43 5.17 -2.08
C THR A 86 2.98 6.54 -1.54
N THR A 87 2.81 6.65 -0.24
CA THR A 87 2.47 7.91 0.41
C THR A 87 3.63 8.92 0.31
N PRO A 88 3.37 10.21 0.50
CA PRO A 88 4.43 11.22 0.44
C PRO A 88 5.56 10.96 1.43
N LYS A 89 6.75 11.49 1.10
CA LYS A 89 7.91 11.46 1.99
C LYS A 89 7.53 11.89 3.41
N HIS A 90 8.10 11.24 4.40
CA HIS A 90 7.83 11.35 5.84
C HIS A 90 6.52 10.71 6.31
N VAL A 91 5.50 10.60 5.48
CA VAL A 91 4.26 9.87 5.81
C VAL A 91 4.56 8.37 5.87
N ALA A 92 5.24 7.84 4.85
CA ALA A 92 5.64 6.43 4.80
C ALA A 92 6.49 6.03 6.00
N ALA A 93 7.45 6.87 6.41
CA ALA A 93 8.26 6.61 7.60
C ALA A 93 7.40 6.48 8.87
N GLY A 94 6.35 7.26 8.99
CA GLY A 94 5.37 7.17 10.09
C GLY A 94 4.56 5.87 10.08
N ASN A 95 4.33 5.28 8.91
CA ASN A 95 3.58 4.04 8.75
C ASN A 95 4.40 2.78 9.09
N VAL A 96 5.74 2.87 9.10
CA VAL A 96 6.62 1.71 9.32
C VAL A 96 6.34 0.97 10.63
N ALA A 97 6.05 1.70 11.71
CA ALA A 97 5.71 1.11 12.99
C ALA A 97 4.46 0.24 12.89
N HIS A 98 3.43 0.70 12.18
CA HIS A 98 2.19 -0.06 11.96
C HIS A 98 2.45 -1.32 11.14
N TYR A 99 3.27 -1.25 10.09
CA TYR A 99 3.60 -2.43 9.28
C TYR A 99 4.33 -3.49 10.10
N ARG A 100 5.29 -3.08 10.92
CA ARG A 100 6.04 -3.99 11.81
C ARG A 100 5.16 -4.60 12.90
N GLU A 101 4.27 -3.81 13.50
CA GLU A 101 3.32 -4.28 14.50
C GLU A 101 2.39 -5.37 13.95
N HIS A 102 1.97 -5.24 12.70
CA HIS A 102 1.14 -6.25 12.02
C HIS A 102 1.93 -7.42 11.42
N GLY A 103 3.25 -7.37 11.46
CA GLY A 103 4.10 -8.40 10.86
C GLY A 103 3.97 -8.48 9.34
N VAL A 104 3.50 -7.42 8.67
CA VAL A 104 3.38 -7.37 7.22
C VAL A 104 4.69 -6.90 6.58
N LYS A 105 5.06 -7.52 5.47
CA LYS A 105 6.20 -7.05 4.67
C LYS A 105 5.86 -5.74 3.97
N PHE A 106 6.85 -4.88 3.75
CA PHE A 106 6.58 -3.59 3.12
C PHE A 106 7.69 -3.08 2.21
N ILE A 107 7.26 -2.32 1.19
CA ILE A 107 8.11 -1.61 0.24
C ILE A 107 7.76 -0.13 0.32
N LEU A 108 8.75 0.73 0.54
CA LEU A 108 8.56 2.18 0.58
C LEU A 108 8.95 2.80 -0.77
N GLN A 109 7.97 3.35 -1.49
CA GLN A 109 8.14 3.98 -2.81
C GLN A 109 8.12 5.52 -2.77
N GLY A 110 7.89 6.10 -1.59
CA GLY A 110 7.62 7.54 -1.43
C GLY A 110 8.85 8.44 -1.33
N GLY A 111 10.06 7.96 -1.64
CA GLY A 111 11.28 8.76 -1.55
C GLY A 111 11.83 8.87 -0.14
N GLU A 112 11.54 7.92 0.71
CA GLU A 112 12.13 7.81 2.05
C GLU A 112 13.63 7.49 1.98
N SER A 113 14.35 7.83 3.04
CA SER A 113 15.77 7.48 3.14
C SER A 113 15.94 5.95 3.24
N HIS A 114 16.91 5.39 2.54
CA HIS A 114 17.25 3.96 2.65
C HIS A 114 17.56 3.53 4.10
N LYS A 115 17.90 4.46 4.97
CA LYS A 115 18.10 4.20 6.40
C LYS A 115 16.85 3.76 7.12
N THR A 116 15.67 4.08 6.59
CA THR A 116 14.39 3.72 7.18
C THR A 116 14.18 2.20 7.18
N THR A 117 14.57 1.53 6.10
CA THR A 117 14.48 0.06 5.95
C THR A 117 15.85 -0.62 6.03
N GLY A 118 16.94 0.13 5.88
CA GLY A 118 18.31 -0.38 5.76
C GLY A 118 18.61 -1.00 4.40
N HIS A 119 17.73 -0.86 3.42
CA HIS A 119 17.87 -1.46 2.09
C HIS A 119 17.25 -0.59 1.01
N SER A 120 17.89 -0.54 -0.15
CA SER A 120 17.32 0.02 -1.37
C SER A 120 17.27 -1.05 -2.45
N PHE A 121 16.17 -1.14 -3.18
CA PHE A 121 15.92 -2.22 -4.11
C PHE A 121 15.61 -1.72 -5.51
N VAL A 122 16.28 -2.34 -6.48
CA VAL A 122 15.96 -2.24 -7.92
C VAL A 122 16.05 -3.64 -8.50
N ALA A 123 14.95 -4.19 -8.99
CA ALA A 123 14.84 -5.59 -9.40
C ALA A 123 15.94 -6.02 -10.38
N GLN A 124 16.26 -5.19 -11.37
CA GLN A 124 17.28 -5.50 -12.38
C GLN A 124 18.71 -5.37 -11.87
N ALA A 125 18.92 -4.71 -10.72
CA ALA A 125 20.27 -4.39 -10.22
C ALA A 125 20.67 -5.25 -9.01
N ASN A 126 19.78 -5.47 -8.06
CA ASN A 126 20.14 -6.11 -6.79
C ASN A 126 19.08 -7.06 -6.24
N TYR A 127 18.37 -7.78 -7.13
CA TYR A 127 17.30 -8.70 -6.74
C TYR A 127 17.70 -9.66 -5.60
N ALA A 128 18.87 -10.28 -5.71
CA ALA A 128 19.34 -11.24 -4.72
C ALA A 128 19.48 -10.65 -3.31
N SER A 129 19.77 -9.35 -3.20
CA SER A 129 19.90 -8.68 -1.89
C SER A 129 18.58 -8.44 -1.17
N ALA A 130 17.45 -8.58 -1.88
CA ALA A 130 16.11 -8.45 -1.31
C ALA A 130 15.55 -9.77 -0.76
N ILE A 131 16.13 -10.90 -1.15
CA ILE A 131 15.66 -12.22 -0.75
C ILE A 131 15.77 -12.39 0.77
N GLY A 132 14.68 -12.75 1.42
CA GLY A 132 14.62 -12.95 2.88
C GLY A 132 14.45 -11.67 3.69
N ARG A 133 14.31 -10.51 3.05
CA ARG A 133 14.02 -9.26 3.76
C ARG A 133 12.53 -9.08 3.99
N ASP A 134 12.21 -8.35 5.05
CA ASP A 134 10.83 -7.96 5.38
C ASP A 134 10.48 -6.55 4.89
N SER A 135 11.49 -5.77 4.48
CA SER A 135 11.30 -4.39 4.03
C SER A 135 12.39 -3.90 3.10
N THR A 136 12.01 -2.99 2.23
CA THR A 136 12.90 -2.25 1.35
C THR A 136 12.31 -0.87 1.01
#